data_66f4325cf66325c2747c405eb08fe6dd
#
_entry.id   66f4325cf66325c2747c405eb08fe6dd
#
_cell.length_a   1.000
_cell.length_b   1.000
_cell.length_c   1.000
_cell.angle_alpha   90.00
_cell.angle_beta   90.00
_cell.angle_gamma   90.00
#
_symmetry.space_group_name_H-M   'P 1'
#
loop_
_entity.id
_entity.type
_entity.pdbx_description
1 polymer ?
#
loop_
_entity_poly.entity_id
_entity_poly.type
_entity_poly.pdbx_seq_one_letter_code
_entity_poly.pdbx_strand_id
1 'polypeptide(L)'
;MPFTEDIFAFTDRPNREFKYISGDEFASYWNDYDDENSFKLDPPNAVLTWVDADGVEEVEVVITDADFDGNNVIYTIENTTITANQSFEEVSLFVDGNGSSNNVYLASNGVTVKASAGAVAGDTGTIDGFTFAIVDNNGLSWGINNGEELNNVCTSLVTDMVNLFKNKSNFNQNIRSWDVSSVTNMGSMFDGANSFNQPIGDWDVSNVISMKQMFEGATLFNQPIGSWDVSNVTDMSGMFYYLQTFNQDIS
;
A
#
# COMPACT_ATOMS: atom_id res chain seq x y z
N MET A 1 19.77 -14.76 -2.36
CA MET A 1 19.59 -14.81 -0.90
C MET A 1 20.24 -16.05 -0.34
N PRO A 2 21.18 -15.96 0.61
CA PRO A 2 21.65 -17.13 1.31
C PRO A 2 20.52 -17.66 2.21
N PHE A 3 20.28 -18.95 2.16
CA PHE A 3 19.21 -19.62 2.89
C PHE A 3 19.60 -19.91 4.34
N THR A 4 18.72 -19.57 5.28
CA THR A 4 18.50 -20.38 6.48
C THR A 4 17.53 -21.50 6.09
N GLU A 5 17.69 -22.70 6.57
CA GLU A 5 17.14 -23.98 6.09
C GLU A 5 15.64 -24.05 5.72
N ASP A 6 14.82 -23.01 6.00
CA ASP A 6 13.38 -23.00 5.77
C ASP A 6 12.88 -21.69 5.20
N ILE A 7 12.14 -21.73 4.09
CA ILE A 7 11.34 -20.61 3.59
C ILE A 7 9.99 -20.64 4.29
N PHE A 8 9.57 -19.48 4.80
CA PHE A 8 8.24 -19.31 5.34
C PHE A 8 7.29 -19.01 4.19
N ALA A 9 6.46 -19.96 3.80
CA ALA A 9 5.44 -19.78 2.77
C ALA A 9 4.06 -19.66 3.42
N PHE A 10 3.27 -18.71 2.96
CA PHE A 10 1.86 -18.59 3.32
C PHE A 10 1.02 -19.12 2.17
N THR A 11 -0.02 -19.91 2.49
CA THR A 11 -1.11 -20.09 1.55
C THR A 11 -2.09 -18.93 1.72
N ASP A 12 -2.44 -18.28 0.63
CA ASP A 12 -3.51 -17.32 0.64
C ASP A 12 -4.85 -18.06 0.63
N ARG A 13 -5.63 -17.89 1.74
CA ARG A 13 -7.09 -18.14 1.88
C ARG A 13 -7.65 -19.56 1.97
N PRO A 14 -8.77 -19.67 2.65
CA PRO A 14 -9.39 -18.74 3.62
C PRO A 14 -8.82 -18.88 5.03
N ASN A 15 -7.91 -19.85 5.26
CA ASN A 15 -7.50 -20.30 6.60
C ASN A 15 -6.09 -19.84 7.01
N ARG A 16 -5.36 -19.01 6.21
CA ARG A 16 -3.98 -18.58 6.46
C ARG A 16 -3.10 -19.73 6.99
N GLU A 17 -3.04 -20.80 6.23
CA GLU A 17 -2.10 -21.87 6.54
C GLU A 17 -0.68 -21.39 6.18
N PHE A 18 0.28 -21.67 7.03
CA PHE A 18 1.68 -21.43 6.76
C PHE A 18 2.43 -22.77 6.74
N LYS A 19 3.39 -22.87 5.87
CA LYS A 19 4.25 -24.04 5.74
C LYS A 19 5.69 -23.59 5.57
N TYR A 20 6.60 -24.25 6.23
CA TYR A 20 8.01 -24.15 5.89
C TYR A 20 8.27 -25.08 4.72
N ILE A 21 8.84 -24.56 3.65
CA ILE A 21 9.22 -25.32 2.46
C ILE A 21 10.70 -25.14 2.19
N SER A 22 11.33 -26.13 1.57
CA SER A 22 12.71 -26.02 1.16
C SER A 22 12.88 -25.12 -0.07
N GLY A 23 14.11 -24.65 -0.33
CA GLY A 23 14.38 -23.79 -1.48
C GLY A 23 14.12 -24.47 -2.82
N ASP A 24 14.37 -25.78 -2.92
CA ASP A 24 14.09 -26.58 -4.10
C ASP A 24 12.56 -26.79 -4.28
N GLU A 25 11.81 -27.04 -3.21
CA GLU A 25 10.35 -27.09 -3.26
C GLU A 25 9.77 -25.75 -3.74
N PHE A 26 10.27 -24.63 -3.21
CA PHE A 26 9.81 -23.30 -3.63
C PHE A 26 10.12 -23.02 -5.10
N ALA A 27 11.36 -23.24 -5.54
CA ALA A 27 11.75 -23.05 -6.94
C ALA A 27 11.00 -23.97 -7.91
N SER A 28 10.53 -25.15 -7.44
CA SER A 28 9.80 -26.08 -8.28
C SER A 28 8.46 -25.53 -8.80
N TYR A 29 7.86 -24.55 -8.14
CA TYR A 29 6.62 -23.91 -8.60
C TYR A 29 6.75 -23.19 -9.94
N TRP A 30 7.97 -22.87 -10.40
CA TRP A 30 8.24 -22.33 -11.74
C TRP A 30 8.56 -23.40 -12.79
N ASN A 31 8.75 -24.67 -12.38
CA ASN A 31 9.23 -25.73 -13.29
C ASN A 31 8.13 -26.52 -14.01
N ASP A 32 6.90 -26.46 -13.57
CA ASP A 32 5.82 -27.31 -14.08
C ASP A 32 4.90 -26.53 -15.03
N TYR A 33 5.02 -26.75 -16.34
CA TYR A 33 4.27 -26.06 -17.38
C TYR A 33 2.83 -26.58 -17.55
N ASP A 34 2.52 -27.75 -16.98
CA ASP A 34 1.24 -28.43 -17.19
C ASP A 34 0.29 -28.31 -15.99
N ASP A 35 0.71 -27.66 -14.89
CA ASP A 35 -0.12 -27.42 -13.71
C ASP A 35 -0.77 -26.03 -13.78
N GLU A 36 -2.10 -25.99 -13.64
CA GLU A 36 -2.90 -24.74 -13.59
C GLU A 36 -2.45 -23.82 -12.43
N ASN A 37 -1.68 -24.33 -11.47
CA ASN A 37 -1.13 -23.59 -10.35
C ASN A 37 0.37 -23.24 -10.53
N SER A 38 0.94 -23.45 -11.72
CA SER A 38 2.34 -23.12 -11.96
C SER A 38 2.56 -21.61 -12.05
N PHE A 39 3.50 -21.10 -11.27
CA PHE A 39 3.95 -19.71 -11.35
C PHE A 39 4.56 -19.32 -12.71
N LYS A 40 4.89 -20.30 -13.54
CA LYS A 40 5.36 -20.07 -14.92
C LYS A 40 4.25 -19.60 -15.85
N LEU A 41 3.04 -20.10 -15.65
CA LEU A 41 1.86 -19.70 -16.43
C LEU A 41 1.24 -18.39 -15.94
N ASP A 42 1.34 -18.16 -14.64
CA ASP A 42 0.81 -16.98 -13.98
C ASP A 42 1.84 -16.49 -12.92
N PRO A 43 2.83 -15.72 -13.36
CA PRO A 43 3.91 -15.27 -12.50
C PRO A 43 3.39 -14.45 -11.32
N PRO A 44 3.78 -14.78 -10.07
CA PRO A 44 3.29 -14.08 -8.91
C PRO A 44 3.86 -12.67 -8.82
N ASN A 45 3.03 -11.76 -8.33
CA ASN A 45 3.49 -10.48 -7.84
C ASN A 45 4.25 -10.70 -6.52
N ALA A 46 5.25 -9.88 -6.28
CA ALA A 46 5.98 -9.88 -5.03
C ALA A 46 6.37 -8.46 -4.63
N VAL A 47 6.51 -8.26 -3.34
CA VAL A 47 7.05 -7.02 -2.79
C VAL A 47 8.44 -7.32 -2.26
N LEU A 48 9.44 -6.63 -2.80
CA LEU A 48 10.81 -6.65 -2.33
C LEU A 48 10.99 -5.46 -1.38
N THR A 49 11.33 -5.74 -0.13
CA THR A 49 11.56 -4.72 0.89
C THR A 49 12.99 -4.80 1.39
N TRP A 50 13.68 -3.68 1.50
CA TRP A 50 15.02 -3.59 2.09
C TRP A 50 15.15 -2.32 2.94
N VAL A 51 16.21 -2.30 3.76
CA VAL A 51 16.57 -1.12 4.55
C VAL A 51 17.87 -0.56 3.99
N ASP A 52 17.91 0.72 3.77
CA ASP A 52 19.13 1.46 3.41
C ASP A 52 19.34 2.68 4.33
N ALA A 53 20.22 3.57 3.93
CA ALA A 53 20.56 4.76 4.73
C ALA A 53 19.40 5.78 4.83
N ASP A 54 18.45 5.71 3.90
CA ASP A 54 17.31 6.64 3.79
C ASP A 54 16.03 6.06 4.43
N GLY A 55 16.04 4.76 4.81
CA GLY A 55 14.93 4.14 5.53
C GLY A 55 14.56 2.76 5.00
N VAL A 56 13.26 2.42 5.10
CA VAL A 56 12.68 1.20 4.54
C VAL A 56 12.20 1.51 3.13
N GLU A 57 12.76 0.81 2.17
CA GLU A 57 12.37 0.90 0.77
C GLU A 57 11.56 -0.34 0.37
N GLU A 58 10.57 -0.17 -0.48
CA GLU A 58 9.80 -1.27 -1.04
C GLU A 58 9.59 -1.09 -2.55
N VAL A 59 9.60 -2.20 -3.27
CA VAL A 59 9.28 -2.21 -4.70
C VAL A 59 8.49 -3.46 -5.05
N GLU A 60 7.46 -3.28 -5.84
CA GLU A 60 6.73 -4.40 -6.42
C GLU A 60 7.50 -4.95 -7.62
N VAL A 61 7.55 -6.27 -7.71
CA VAL A 61 8.21 -7.00 -8.79
C VAL A 61 7.32 -8.15 -9.23
N VAL A 62 7.44 -8.56 -10.47
CA VAL A 62 6.88 -9.82 -10.97
C VAL A 62 8.01 -10.84 -11.01
N ILE A 63 7.84 -11.98 -10.35
CA ILE A 63 8.84 -13.04 -10.37
C ILE A 63 8.52 -13.96 -11.56
N THR A 64 9.30 -13.85 -12.61
CA THR A 64 9.09 -14.61 -13.85
C THR A 64 9.78 -15.98 -13.85
N ASP A 65 10.78 -16.16 -12.99
CA ASP A 65 11.48 -17.43 -12.82
C ASP A 65 12.14 -17.53 -11.45
N ALA A 66 12.33 -18.75 -10.96
CA ALA A 66 13.15 -19.03 -9.77
C ALA A 66 13.91 -20.35 -9.93
N ASP A 67 15.21 -20.29 -9.70
CA ASP A 67 16.11 -21.44 -9.70
C ASP A 67 16.74 -21.64 -8.32
N PHE A 68 17.06 -22.90 -7.97
CA PHE A 68 17.78 -23.24 -6.75
C PHE A 68 19.13 -23.85 -7.10
N ASP A 69 20.23 -23.20 -6.66
CA ASP A 69 21.60 -23.65 -6.91
C ASP A 69 22.17 -24.61 -5.84
N GLY A 70 21.32 -25.01 -4.87
CA GLY A 70 21.68 -25.85 -3.74
C GLY A 70 21.99 -25.06 -2.46
N ASN A 71 22.19 -23.76 -2.55
CA ASN A 71 22.43 -22.86 -1.41
C ASN A 71 21.56 -21.58 -1.47
N ASN A 72 21.16 -21.15 -2.67
CA ASN A 72 20.44 -19.91 -2.86
C ASN A 72 19.25 -20.14 -3.79
N VAL A 73 18.16 -19.40 -3.58
CA VAL A 73 17.16 -19.21 -4.63
C VAL A 73 17.52 -17.97 -5.43
N ILE A 74 17.58 -18.13 -6.74
CA ILE A 74 17.91 -17.09 -7.71
C ILE A 74 16.59 -16.72 -8.39
N TYR A 75 16.15 -15.47 -8.25
CA TYR A 75 14.92 -14.98 -8.86
C TYR A 75 15.23 -14.20 -10.12
N THR A 76 14.45 -14.45 -11.17
CA THR A 76 14.34 -13.53 -12.31
C THR A 76 13.12 -12.66 -12.09
N ILE A 77 13.33 -11.35 -12.05
CA ILE A 77 12.25 -10.39 -11.79
C ILE A 77 12.10 -9.42 -12.96
N GLU A 78 10.85 -9.06 -13.26
CA GLU A 78 10.53 -7.93 -14.11
C GLU A 78 10.23 -6.71 -13.24
N ASN A 79 11.05 -5.70 -13.38
CA ASN A 79 10.85 -4.39 -12.77
C ASN A 79 11.67 -3.33 -13.51
N THR A 80 11.13 -2.12 -13.61
CA THR A 80 11.77 -0.99 -14.31
C THR A 80 12.56 -0.06 -13.38
N THR A 81 12.43 -0.23 -12.07
CA THR A 81 13.01 0.68 -11.07
C THR A 81 14.28 0.14 -10.39
N ILE A 82 14.45 -1.18 -10.32
CA ILE A 82 15.67 -1.78 -9.79
C ILE A 82 16.77 -1.78 -10.86
N THR A 83 17.92 -1.20 -10.52
CA THR A 83 19.08 -1.18 -11.41
C THR A 83 19.78 -2.54 -11.39
N ALA A 84 20.14 -3.07 -12.55
CA ALA A 84 20.88 -4.32 -12.65
C ALA A 84 22.18 -4.27 -11.82
N ASN A 85 22.48 -5.37 -11.09
CA ASN A 85 23.62 -5.53 -10.18
C ASN A 85 23.56 -4.69 -8.89
N GLN A 86 22.41 -4.24 -8.48
CA GLN A 86 22.22 -3.69 -7.14
C GLN A 86 22.24 -4.84 -6.12
N SER A 87 23.00 -4.68 -5.02
CA SER A 87 22.99 -5.62 -3.90
C SER A 87 22.37 -4.95 -2.69
N PHE A 88 21.52 -5.68 -2.00
CA PHE A 88 20.84 -5.21 -0.80
C PHE A 88 21.26 -6.03 0.39
N GLU A 89 21.39 -5.40 1.56
CA GLU A 89 21.56 -6.06 2.85
C GLU A 89 20.18 -6.17 3.51
N GLU A 90 19.89 -7.30 4.16
CA GLU A 90 18.61 -7.54 4.86
C GLU A 90 17.36 -7.32 3.99
N VAL A 91 17.20 -8.16 2.98
CA VAL A 91 16.06 -8.13 2.07
C VAL A 91 14.99 -9.11 2.51
N SER A 92 13.74 -8.65 2.54
CA SER A 92 12.55 -9.50 2.64
C SER A 92 11.83 -9.53 1.30
N LEU A 93 11.42 -10.72 0.88
CA LEU A 93 10.62 -10.94 -0.32
C LEU A 93 9.28 -11.56 0.11
N PHE A 94 8.19 -10.86 -0.16
CA PHE A 94 6.83 -11.35 0.03
C PHE A 94 6.25 -11.70 -1.33
N VAL A 95 5.94 -12.97 -1.54
CA VAL A 95 5.37 -13.46 -2.79
C VAL A 95 3.88 -13.68 -2.60
N ASP A 96 3.06 -13.05 -3.43
CA ASP A 96 1.63 -13.35 -3.51
C ASP A 96 1.44 -14.60 -4.38
N GLY A 97 1.18 -15.74 -3.72
CA GLY A 97 1.12 -17.05 -4.36
C GLY A 97 -0.15 -17.35 -5.15
N ASN A 98 -0.94 -16.36 -5.49
CA ASN A 98 -2.17 -16.58 -6.24
C ASN A 98 -2.05 -16.06 -7.66
N GLY A 99 -1.80 -16.96 -8.60
CA GLY A 99 -1.70 -16.76 -10.04
C GLY A 99 -2.92 -16.19 -10.75
N SER A 100 -3.72 -15.39 -10.10
CA SER A 100 -4.64 -14.46 -10.72
C SER A 100 -4.04 -13.07 -10.51
N SER A 101 -3.80 -12.34 -11.55
CA SER A 101 -3.31 -10.96 -11.53
C SER A 101 -4.18 -10.14 -10.55
N ASN A 102 -3.82 -10.18 -9.27
CA ASN A 102 -4.53 -9.40 -8.28
C ASN A 102 -4.04 -7.97 -8.44
N ASN A 103 -4.91 -7.10 -8.93
CA ASN A 103 -4.56 -5.71 -9.19
C ASN A 103 -4.32 -4.92 -7.89
N VAL A 104 -4.39 -5.55 -6.71
CA VAL A 104 -4.08 -4.92 -5.42
C VAL A 104 -3.28 -5.86 -4.51
N TYR A 105 -2.45 -5.30 -3.67
CA TYR A 105 -1.72 -6.01 -2.63
C TYR A 105 -1.72 -5.23 -1.31
N LEU A 106 -1.37 -5.90 -0.21
CA LEU A 106 -1.22 -5.28 1.10
C LEU A 106 0.25 -4.88 1.27
N ALA A 107 0.50 -3.60 1.52
CA ALA A 107 1.85 -3.09 1.79
C ALA A 107 2.47 -3.74 3.05
N SER A 108 3.79 -3.62 3.21
CA SER A 108 4.56 -4.20 4.32
C SER A 108 4.10 -3.76 5.72
N ASN A 109 3.46 -2.59 5.83
CA ASN A 109 2.86 -2.13 7.08
C ASN A 109 1.59 -2.92 7.49
N GLY A 110 1.13 -3.85 6.67
CA GLY A 110 -0.04 -4.71 6.94
C GLY A 110 -1.39 -3.97 6.97
N VAL A 111 -1.45 -2.75 6.45
CA VAL A 111 -2.64 -1.87 6.51
C VAL A 111 -2.98 -1.27 5.16
N THR A 112 -1.99 -0.69 4.49
CA THR A 112 -2.20 0.06 3.24
C THR A 112 -2.44 -0.89 2.08
N VAL A 113 -3.52 -0.65 1.32
CA VAL A 113 -3.83 -1.40 0.10
C VAL A 113 -3.29 -0.63 -1.09
N LYS A 114 -2.35 -1.24 -1.80
CA LYS A 114 -1.69 -0.67 -2.97
C LYS A 114 -2.16 -1.34 -4.27
N ALA A 115 -2.16 -0.58 -5.35
CA ALA A 115 -2.39 -1.12 -6.68
C ALA A 115 -1.12 -1.77 -7.24
N SER A 116 -1.28 -2.92 -7.87
CA SER A 116 -0.20 -3.65 -8.53
C SER A 116 0.31 -2.90 -9.77
N ALA A 117 1.55 -3.16 -10.16
CA ALA A 117 2.15 -2.56 -11.36
C ALA A 117 1.30 -2.84 -12.61
N GLY A 118 1.01 -1.79 -13.37
CA GLY A 118 0.16 -1.88 -14.56
C GLY A 118 -1.34 -1.86 -14.30
N ALA A 119 -1.79 -1.90 -13.05
CA ALA A 119 -3.21 -1.73 -12.74
C ALA A 119 -3.71 -0.32 -13.10
N VAL A 120 -4.95 -0.24 -13.55
CA VAL A 120 -5.57 1.01 -13.99
C VAL A 120 -6.85 1.32 -13.22
N ALA A 121 -7.29 2.56 -13.25
CA ALA A 121 -8.57 2.94 -12.63
C ALA A 121 -9.74 2.17 -13.25
N GLY A 122 -10.56 1.58 -12.38
CA GLY A 122 -11.65 0.68 -12.75
C GLY A 122 -11.33 -0.79 -12.57
N ASP A 123 -10.05 -1.16 -12.45
CA ASP A 123 -9.67 -2.52 -12.08
C ASP A 123 -10.09 -2.82 -10.64
N THR A 124 -10.16 -4.09 -10.33
CA THR A 124 -10.45 -4.58 -8.98
C THR A 124 -9.47 -5.66 -8.59
N GLY A 125 -9.21 -5.76 -7.30
CA GLY A 125 -8.44 -6.85 -6.74
C GLY A 125 -9.02 -7.26 -5.39
N THR A 126 -8.57 -8.38 -4.84
CA THR A 126 -9.16 -8.94 -3.63
C THR A 126 -8.08 -9.21 -2.58
N ILE A 127 -8.27 -8.74 -1.35
CA ILE A 127 -7.43 -9.02 -0.19
C ILE A 127 -8.33 -9.54 0.93
N ASP A 128 -7.97 -10.66 1.54
CA ASP A 128 -8.71 -11.30 2.65
C ASP A 128 -10.22 -11.47 2.39
N GLY A 129 -10.61 -11.73 1.13
CA GLY A 129 -12.02 -11.89 0.73
C GLY A 129 -12.77 -10.57 0.48
N PHE A 130 -12.13 -9.42 0.66
CA PHE A 130 -12.69 -8.11 0.35
C PHE A 130 -12.22 -7.65 -1.03
N THR A 131 -13.14 -7.26 -1.89
CA THR A 131 -12.80 -6.70 -3.21
C THR A 131 -12.57 -5.21 -3.09
N PHE A 132 -11.41 -4.74 -3.56
CA PHE A 132 -11.03 -3.33 -3.63
C PHE A 132 -11.16 -2.84 -5.07
N ALA A 133 -11.75 -1.66 -5.24
CA ALA A 133 -11.79 -0.96 -6.52
C ALA A 133 -10.64 0.04 -6.61
N ILE A 134 -9.85 -0.01 -7.67
CA ILE A 134 -8.78 0.95 -7.92
C ILE A 134 -9.37 2.20 -8.55
N VAL A 135 -9.04 3.36 -7.98
CA VAL A 135 -9.57 4.64 -8.44
C VAL A 135 -8.47 5.66 -8.70
N ASP A 136 -8.70 6.54 -9.66
CA ASP A 136 -7.96 7.78 -9.87
C ASP A 136 -8.66 8.97 -9.15
N ASN A 137 -8.14 10.19 -9.35
CA ASN A 137 -8.72 11.42 -8.79
C ASN A 137 -10.21 11.59 -9.14
N ASN A 138 -10.60 11.24 -10.37
CA ASN A 138 -11.97 11.40 -10.85
C ASN A 138 -12.90 10.34 -10.23
N GLY A 139 -12.47 9.07 -10.24
CA GLY A 139 -13.22 7.96 -9.66
C GLY A 139 -13.45 8.14 -8.17
N LEU A 140 -12.43 8.56 -7.41
CA LEU A 140 -12.56 8.84 -5.99
C LEU A 140 -13.54 10.00 -5.72
N SER A 141 -13.41 11.10 -6.44
CA SER A 141 -14.30 12.26 -6.30
C SER A 141 -15.75 11.90 -6.66
N TRP A 142 -15.94 11.09 -7.69
CA TRP A 142 -17.27 10.60 -8.09
C TRP A 142 -17.89 9.73 -6.98
N GLY A 143 -17.16 8.76 -6.43
CA GLY A 143 -17.65 7.90 -5.35
C GLY A 143 -18.08 8.69 -4.11
N ILE A 144 -17.24 9.64 -3.68
CA ILE A 144 -17.54 10.52 -2.55
C ILE A 144 -18.81 11.37 -2.78
N ASN A 145 -19.00 11.88 -3.99
CA ASN A 145 -20.15 12.73 -4.32
C ASN A 145 -21.45 11.94 -4.46
N ASN A 146 -21.36 10.64 -4.78
CA ASN A 146 -22.51 9.74 -4.87
C ASN A 146 -22.77 8.97 -3.57
N GLY A 147 -21.96 9.18 -2.52
CA GLY A 147 -22.15 8.57 -1.21
C GLY A 147 -21.77 7.10 -1.15
N GLU A 148 -20.83 6.67 -2.01
CA GLU A 148 -20.34 5.31 -2.02
C GLU A 148 -19.56 4.95 -0.74
N GLU A 149 -19.50 3.66 -0.44
CA GLU A 149 -18.65 3.14 0.64
C GLU A 149 -17.18 3.19 0.21
N LEU A 150 -16.32 3.78 1.06
CA LEU A 150 -14.91 4.04 0.76
C LEU A 150 -13.94 3.08 1.43
N ASN A 151 -14.45 2.11 2.20
CA ASN A 151 -13.62 1.17 2.98
C ASN A 151 -12.77 0.25 2.09
N ASN A 152 -13.28 -0.08 0.91
CA ASN A 152 -12.67 -1.02 -0.03
C ASN A 152 -12.28 -0.30 -1.34
N VAL A 153 -11.61 0.83 -1.19
CA VAL A 153 -11.09 1.61 -2.32
C VAL A 153 -9.57 1.64 -2.22
N CYS A 154 -8.90 1.29 -3.31
CA CYS A 154 -7.45 1.43 -3.48
C CYS A 154 -7.17 2.76 -4.16
N THR A 155 -6.39 3.62 -3.50
CA THR A 155 -6.15 5.02 -3.90
C THR A 155 -4.74 5.26 -4.44
N SER A 156 -3.97 4.22 -4.79
CA SER A 156 -2.57 4.36 -5.27
C SER A 156 -2.41 5.25 -6.51
N LEU A 157 -3.48 5.38 -7.33
CA LEU A 157 -3.46 6.25 -8.52
C LEU A 157 -3.97 7.68 -8.23
N VAL A 158 -4.28 7.98 -6.96
CA VAL A 158 -4.73 9.31 -6.56
C VAL A 158 -3.54 10.20 -6.23
N THR A 159 -3.48 11.36 -6.83
CA THR A 159 -2.36 12.32 -6.68
C THR A 159 -2.76 13.65 -6.05
N ASP A 160 -4.07 13.92 -5.96
CA ASP A 160 -4.62 15.17 -5.42
C ASP A 160 -5.86 14.87 -4.57
N MET A 161 -5.85 15.31 -3.31
CA MET A 161 -6.95 15.13 -2.36
C MET A 161 -7.50 16.47 -1.84
N VAL A 162 -7.25 17.56 -2.58
CA VAL A 162 -7.75 18.90 -2.21
C VAL A 162 -9.25 18.91 -2.07
N ASN A 163 -9.74 19.46 -0.95
CA ASN A 163 -11.17 19.63 -0.64
C ASN A 163 -12.03 18.35 -0.65
N LEU A 164 -11.43 17.16 -0.62
CA LEU A 164 -12.11 15.89 -0.87
C LEU A 164 -13.34 15.68 0.03
N PHE A 165 -13.20 15.98 1.33
CA PHE A 165 -14.28 15.91 2.33
C PHE A 165 -14.66 17.28 2.92
N LYS A 166 -14.30 18.36 2.23
CA LYS A 166 -14.60 19.72 2.71
C LYS A 166 -16.08 19.91 2.96
N ASN A 167 -16.42 20.39 4.18
CA ASN A 167 -17.78 20.61 4.67
C ASN A 167 -18.66 19.33 4.74
N LYS A 168 -18.10 18.14 4.63
CA LYS A 168 -18.82 16.88 4.87
C LYS A 168 -18.86 16.59 6.38
N SER A 169 -19.67 17.33 7.12
CA SER A 169 -19.67 17.35 8.59
C SER A 169 -19.91 15.98 9.25
N ASN A 170 -20.58 15.06 8.58
CA ASN A 170 -20.89 13.71 9.07
C ASN A 170 -19.92 12.63 8.56
N PHE A 171 -18.91 12.99 7.74
CA PHE A 171 -17.98 12.03 7.20
C PHE A 171 -17.13 11.42 8.32
N ASN A 172 -17.12 10.09 8.41
CA ASN A 172 -16.27 9.32 9.33
C ASN A 172 -16.11 7.86 8.85
N GLN A 173 -16.08 7.59 7.54
CA GLN A 173 -15.82 6.26 7.03
C GLN A 173 -14.35 5.86 7.30
N ASN A 174 -14.11 4.54 7.44
CA ASN A 174 -12.77 4.02 7.62
C ASN A 174 -11.98 4.08 6.30
N ILE A 175 -10.98 4.94 6.27
CA ILE A 175 -10.08 5.17 5.15
C ILE A 175 -8.62 4.86 5.51
N ARG A 176 -8.40 4.09 6.58
CA ARG A 176 -7.07 3.73 7.09
C ARG A 176 -6.20 3.03 6.04
N SER A 177 -6.82 2.17 5.23
CA SER A 177 -6.14 1.37 4.20
C SER A 177 -5.75 2.14 2.94
N TRP A 178 -6.12 3.41 2.83
CA TRP A 178 -5.80 4.19 1.65
C TRP A 178 -4.29 4.36 1.46
N ASP A 179 -3.84 4.17 0.24
CA ASP A 179 -2.50 4.53 -0.19
C ASP A 179 -2.50 6.00 -0.63
N VAL A 180 -1.77 6.82 0.11
CA VAL A 180 -1.62 8.25 -0.16
C VAL A 180 -0.21 8.62 -0.60
N SER A 181 0.66 7.63 -0.82
CA SER A 181 2.07 7.84 -1.15
C SER A 181 2.29 8.61 -2.46
N SER A 182 1.33 8.60 -3.38
CA SER A 182 1.37 9.40 -4.62
C SER A 182 0.76 10.81 -4.47
N VAL A 183 0.20 11.14 -3.30
CA VAL A 183 -0.53 12.40 -3.11
C VAL A 183 0.45 13.54 -2.83
N THR A 184 0.31 14.63 -3.58
CA THR A 184 1.13 15.83 -3.40
C THR A 184 0.41 16.98 -2.74
N ASN A 185 -0.92 16.96 -2.70
CA ASN A 185 -1.72 18.04 -2.12
C ASN A 185 -2.94 17.51 -1.34
N MET A 186 -2.99 17.87 -0.05
CA MET A 186 -4.09 17.54 0.87
C MET A 186 -4.77 18.80 1.43
N GLY A 187 -4.65 19.91 0.74
CA GLY A 187 -5.22 21.19 1.20
C GLY A 187 -6.73 21.11 1.43
N SER A 188 -7.20 21.55 2.61
CA SER A 188 -8.61 21.53 3.03
C SER A 188 -9.29 20.15 2.91
N MET A 189 -8.56 19.04 2.88
CA MET A 189 -9.13 17.70 2.68
C MET A 189 -10.26 17.39 3.65
N PHE A 190 -10.11 17.74 4.93
CA PHE A 190 -11.09 17.52 5.99
C PHE A 190 -11.62 18.82 6.61
N ASP A 191 -11.49 19.95 5.92
CA ASP A 191 -11.97 21.25 6.38
C ASP A 191 -13.50 21.20 6.63
N GLY A 192 -13.92 21.41 7.88
CA GLY A 192 -15.30 21.30 8.30
C GLY A 192 -15.88 19.88 8.34
N ALA A 193 -15.06 18.85 8.24
CA ALA A 193 -15.44 17.45 8.45
C ALA A 193 -15.55 17.15 9.96
N ASN A 194 -16.55 17.71 10.63
CA ASN A 194 -16.65 17.77 12.09
C ASN A 194 -16.60 16.40 12.79
N SER A 195 -17.14 15.35 12.16
CA SER A 195 -17.21 13.99 12.72
C SER A 195 -15.97 13.13 12.43
N PHE A 196 -15.07 13.60 11.57
CA PHE A 196 -13.92 12.78 11.14
C PHE A 196 -12.96 12.54 12.30
N ASN A 197 -12.70 11.26 12.59
CA ASN A 197 -11.74 10.82 13.61
C ASN A 197 -11.21 9.41 13.32
N GLN A 198 -10.91 9.08 12.06
CA GLN A 198 -10.36 7.77 11.69
C GLN A 198 -8.84 7.72 11.85
N PRO A 199 -8.27 6.54 12.19
CA PRO A 199 -6.83 6.37 12.36
C PRO A 199 -6.13 6.43 11.00
N ILE A 200 -5.40 7.50 10.77
CA ILE A 200 -4.65 7.78 9.54
C ILE A 200 -3.14 7.96 9.80
N GLY A 201 -2.66 7.55 10.97
CA GLY A 201 -1.24 7.67 11.35
C GLY A 201 -0.30 6.81 10.50
N ASP A 202 -0.82 5.74 9.89
CA ASP A 202 -0.06 4.83 9.01
C ASP A 202 0.08 5.35 7.56
N TRP A 203 -0.49 6.51 7.23
CA TRP A 203 -0.39 7.09 5.90
C TRP A 203 1.03 7.58 5.60
N ASP A 204 1.52 7.21 4.44
CA ASP A 204 2.77 7.76 3.90
C ASP A 204 2.49 9.11 3.23
N VAL A 205 2.82 10.19 3.93
CA VAL A 205 2.61 11.56 3.47
C VAL A 205 3.91 12.22 2.99
N SER A 206 4.97 11.46 2.81
CA SER A 206 6.32 11.96 2.50
C SER A 206 6.39 12.76 1.19
N ASN A 207 5.49 12.53 0.24
CA ASN A 207 5.40 13.28 -1.02
C ASN A 207 4.47 14.51 -0.96
N VAL A 208 3.81 14.76 0.18
CA VAL A 208 2.86 15.87 0.29
C VAL A 208 3.59 17.22 0.39
N ILE A 209 3.21 18.15 -0.46
CA ILE A 209 3.76 19.51 -0.53
C ILE A 209 2.89 20.51 0.24
N SER A 210 1.57 20.30 0.26
CA SER A 210 0.64 21.20 0.94
C SER A 210 -0.38 20.45 1.78
N MET A 211 -0.48 20.85 3.06
CA MET A 211 -1.50 20.44 4.03
C MET A 211 -2.27 21.66 4.57
N LYS A 212 -2.32 22.74 3.77
CA LYS A 212 -3.01 23.97 4.14
C LYS A 212 -4.45 23.68 4.59
N GLN A 213 -4.83 24.10 5.80
CA GLN A 213 -6.19 23.96 6.34
C GLN A 213 -6.74 22.51 6.34
N MET A 214 -5.86 21.49 6.31
CA MET A 214 -6.27 20.09 6.12
C MET A 214 -7.32 19.65 7.12
N PHE A 215 -7.21 20.03 8.39
CA PHE A 215 -8.16 19.68 9.45
C PHE A 215 -8.88 20.90 10.04
N GLU A 216 -8.92 22.03 9.34
CA GLU A 216 -9.63 23.20 9.83
C GLU A 216 -11.07 22.86 10.20
N GLY A 217 -11.47 23.12 11.44
CA GLY A 217 -12.82 22.82 11.91
C GLY A 217 -13.22 21.34 12.00
N ALA A 218 -12.30 20.38 11.81
CA ALA A 218 -12.54 18.96 12.05
C ALA A 218 -12.58 18.66 13.56
N THR A 219 -13.61 19.11 14.24
CA THR A 219 -13.70 19.31 15.68
C THR A 219 -13.51 18.04 16.53
N LEU A 220 -13.78 16.84 15.99
CA LEU A 220 -13.59 15.57 16.69
C LEU A 220 -12.26 14.89 16.37
N PHE A 221 -11.47 15.41 15.41
CA PHE A 221 -10.22 14.78 15.03
C PHE A 221 -9.20 14.81 16.18
N ASN A 222 -8.74 13.64 16.59
CA ASN A 222 -7.73 13.47 17.65
C ASN A 222 -6.92 12.18 17.47
N GLN A 223 -6.46 11.90 16.25
CA GLN A 223 -5.65 10.71 15.97
C GLN A 223 -4.16 11.03 15.99
N PRO A 224 -3.30 10.08 16.41
CA PRO A 224 -1.85 10.25 16.40
C PRO A 224 -1.34 10.34 14.95
N ILE A 225 -0.68 11.44 14.64
CA ILE A 225 -0.05 11.73 13.34
C ILE A 225 1.40 12.21 13.50
N GLY A 226 1.99 12.04 14.67
CA GLY A 226 3.37 12.47 14.94
C GLY A 226 4.44 11.68 14.19
N SER A 227 4.09 10.51 13.64
CA SER A 227 4.97 9.70 12.79
C SER A 227 5.06 10.15 11.34
N TRP A 228 4.24 11.12 10.91
CA TRP A 228 4.23 11.58 9.54
C TRP A 228 5.54 12.26 9.13
N ASP A 229 6.13 11.82 8.04
CA ASP A 229 7.22 12.57 7.42
C ASP A 229 6.67 13.78 6.66
N VAL A 230 6.85 14.94 7.23
CA VAL A 230 6.39 16.22 6.68
C VAL A 230 7.53 17.07 6.12
N SER A 231 8.69 16.47 5.88
CA SER A 231 9.90 17.17 5.43
C SER A 231 9.73 17.91 4.10
N ASN A 232 8.85 17.43 3.21
CA ASN A 232 8.52 18.06 1.94
C ASN A 232 7.37 19.07 2.01
N VAL A 233 6.68 19.19 3.15
CA VAL A 233 5.52 20.09 3.25
C VAL A 233 5.97 21.54 3.36
N THR A 234 5.51 22.38 2.44
CA THR A 234 5.85 23.81 2.38
C THR A 234 4.74 24.73 2.91
N ASP A 235 3.50 24.24 2.99
CA ASP A 235 2.36 25.02 3.50
C ASP A 235 1.47 24.18 4.43
N MET A 236 1.53 24.49 5.74
CA MET A 236 0.64 23.95 6.79
C MET A 236 -0.24 25.03 7.40
N SER A 237 -0.38 26.18 6.73
CA SER A 237 -1.14 27.29 7.27
C SER A 237 -2.59 26.91 7.61
N GLY A 238 -3.00 27.16 8.85
CA GLY A 238 -4.34 26.88 9.33
C GLY A 238 -4.68 25.38 9.48
N MET A 239 -3.71 24.47 9.39
CA MET A 239 -3.95 23.01 9.41
C MET A 239 -4.81 22.56 10.58
N PHE A 240 -4.60 23.13 11.77
CA PHE A 240 -5.31 22.77 13.00
C PHE A 240 -6.23 23.91 13.51
N TYR A 241 -6.61 24.83 12.64
CA TYR A 241 -7.43 25.95 13.04
C TYR A 241 -8.84 25.48 13.42
N TYR A 242 -9.40 26.01 14.52
CA TYR A 242 -10.67 25.55 15.11
C TYR A 242 -10.74 24.07 15.52
N LEU A 243 -9.61 23.39 15.67
CA LEU A 243 -9.55 22.03 16.19
C LEU A 243 -9.63 22.06 17.73
N GLN A 244 -10.76 21.67 18.29
CA GLN A 244 -11.02 21.84 19.73
C GLN A 244 -10.52 20.66 20.59
N THR A 245 -10.44 19.46 20.01
CA THR A 245 -10.12 18.23 20.77
C THR A 245 -8.71 17.70 20.55
N PHE A 246 -7.99 18.22 19.56
CA PHE A 246 -6.67 17.72 19.20
C PHE A 246 -5.62 17.99 20.30
N ASN A 247 -5.05 16.92 20.86
CA ASN A 247 -4.04 16.98 21.90
C ASN A 247 -2.91 15.93 21.72
N GLN A 248 -2.68 15.51 20.47
CA GLN A 248 -1.63 14.53 20.16
C GLN A 248 -0.25 15.17 20.12
N ASP A 249 0.77 14.37 20.45
CA ASP A 249 2.17 14.75 20.24
C ASP A 249 2.48 14.73 18.74
N ILE A 250 3.05 15.83 18.25
CA ILE A 250 3.46 16.03 16.86
C ILE A 250 4.94 16.49 16.76
N SER A 251 5.72 16.29 17.84
CA SER A 251 7.14 16.65 17.90
C SER A 251 8.05 15.53 17.43
#